data_8c91bbe3ae850ee60f762fd22955e67f
#
_entry.id   8c91bbe3ae850ee60f762fd22955e67f
#
_cell.length_a   1.000
_cell.length_b   1.000
_cell.length_c   1.000
_cell.angle_alpha   90.00
_cell.angle_beta   90.00
_cell.angle_gamma   90.00
#
_symmetry.space_group_name_H-M   'P 1'
#
loop_
_entity.id
_entity.type
_entity.pdbx_description
1 polymer ?
#
loop_
_entity_poly.entity_id
_entity_poly.type
_entity_poly.pdbx_seq_one_letter_code
_entity_poly.pdbx_strand_id
1 'polypeptide(L)'
;PIQCIVTCRGINSPLSIQPDTIEISYLMQTGMLVWHAETAQDFYDWILMGYMVSEEPEVHLPLALCCDGFFVTHTKDVVDLTPTDMCLPPYDPYRSPVPCMDMECPPVRMMRDPFIMKSNYISYATHASWQQEVWAAAERSRKHTIAWLNGLIETEDVDADVLIVTSGTAVSQGREAIRLLADEGIRVGLVKIKTLRPWPEEEIKEATKHATHIIVPEFNVI
;
A
#
# COMPACT_ATOMS: atom_id res chain seq x y z
N PRO A 1 7.60 13.43 -1.24
CA PRO A 1 7.24 12.26 -2.10
C PRO A 1 5.99 12.52 -2.91
N ILE A 2 5.67 11.61 -3.83
CA ILE A 2 4.46 11.64 -4.66
C ILE A 2 3.56 10.50 -4.20
N GLN A 3 2.26 10.76 -4.12
CA GLN A 3 1.27 9.72 -3.98
C GLN A 3 0.61 9.49 -5.34
N CYS A 4 0.68 8.26 -5.84
CA CYS A 4 0.06 7.83 -7.08
C CYS A 4 -1.24 7.10 -6.77
N ILE A 5 -2.34 7.58 -7.33
CA ILE A 5 -3.61 6.88 -7.30
C ILE A 5 -3.67 5.96 -8.51
N VAL A 6 -3.82 4.67 -8.26
CA VAL A 6 -3.75 3.63 -9.29
C VAL A 6 -5.07 2.89 -9.34
N THR A 7 -5.78 3.05 -10.45
CA THR A 7 -7.01 2.29 -10.72
C THR A 7 -6.64 1.02 -11.46
N CYS A 8 -6.66 -0.10 -10.75
CA CYS A 8 -6.26 -1.38 -11.27
C CYS A 8 -7.28 -1.92 -12.27
N ARG A 9 -6.89 -2.02 -13.54
CA ARG A 9 -7.71 -2.54 -14.66
C ARG A 9 -6.83 -3.27 -15.64
N GLY A 10 -7.40 -4.27 -16.29
CA GLY A 10 -6.70 -5.04 -17.31
C GLY A 10 -6.12 -4.19 -18.44
N ILE A 11 -4.87 -4.47 -18.79
CA ILE A 11 -4.21 -3.93 -19.97
C ILE A 11 -4.76 -4.68 -21.19
N ASN A 12 -5.81 -4.14 -21.80
CA ASN A 12 -6.52 -4.82 -22.87
C ASN A 12 -6.69 -3.98 -24.13
N SER A 13 -6.66 -4.65 -25.26
CA SER A 13 -7.17 -4.15 -26.52
C SER A 13 -8.23 -5.15 -27.06
N PRO A 14 -9.49 -4.76 -27.16
CA PRO A 14 -10.09 -3.47 -26.82
C PRO A 14 -10.18 -3.23 -25.31
N LEU A 15 -10.46 -1.98 -24.93
CA LEU A 15 -10.49 -1.52 -23.53
C LEU A 15 -11.33 -2.41 -22.63
N SER A 16 -10.81 -2.75 -21.47
CA SER A 16 -11.53 -3.42 -20.37
C SER A 16 -11.73 -2.47 -19.21
N ILE A 17 -12.88 -2.58 -18.55
CA ILE A 17 -13.20 -1.89 -17.29
C ILE A 17 -13.12 -2.84 -16.10
N GLN A 18 -12.87 -4.11 -16.36
CA GLN A 18 -12.80 -5.13 -15.32
C GLN A 18 -11.56 -4.96 -14.46
N PRO A 19 -11.63 -5.28 -13.17
CA PRO A 19 -10.47 -5.23 -12.29
C PRO A 19 -9.42 -6.25 -12.75
N ASP A 20 -8.17 -5.84 -12.63
CA ASP A 20 -7.00 -6.69 -12.82
C ASP A 20 -5.88 -6.09 -11.98
N THR A 21 -5.20 -6.91 -11.22
CA THR A 21 -4.16 -6.49 -10.29
C THR A 21 -2.75 -6.53 -10.88
N ILE A 22 -2.62 -6.64 -12.20
CA ILE A 22 -1.32 -6.72 -12.88
C ILE A 22 -0.46 -5.48 -12.64
N GLU A 23 -1.07 -4.28 -12.56
CA GLU A 23 -0.36 -3.04 -12.27
C GLU A 23 0.33 -3.10 -10.91
N ILE A 24 -0.28 -3.74 -9.93
CA ILE A 24 0.30 -3.93 -8.59
C ILE A 24 1.62 -4.68 -8.67
N SER A 25 1.68 -5.73 -9.48
CA SER A 25 2.90 -6.52 -9.68
C SER A 25 4.05 -5.68 -10.23
N TYR A 26 3.77 -4.75 -11.15
CA TYR A 26 4.76 -3.82 -11.66
C TYR A 26 5.17 -2.78 -10.62
N LEU A 27 4.21 -2.24 -9.88
CA LEU A 27 4.48 -1.23 -8.85
C LEU A 27 5.35 -1.78 -7.73
N MET A 28 5.18 -3.04 -7.35
CA MET A 28 6.05 -3.70 -6.37
C MET A 28 7.52 -3.75 -6.81
N GLN A 29 7.81 -3.71 -8.12
CA GLN A 29 9.18 -3.67 -8.64
C GLN A 29 9.80 -2.27 -8.59
N THR A 30 9.00 -1.21 -8.45
CA THR A 30 9.49 0.18 -8.50
C THR A 30 10.14 0.66 -7.20
N GLY A 31 9.91 -0.02 -6.09
CA GLY A 31 10.34 0.43 -4.76
C GLY A 31 9.38 1.39 -4.06
N MET A 32 8.26 1.75 -4.67
CA MET A 32 7.20 2.54 -4.04
C MET A 32 6.57 1.75 -2.89
N LEU A 33 6.02 2.44 -1.89
CA LEU A 33 5.04 1.84 -0.98
C LEU A 33 3.80 1.47 -1.80
N VAL A 34 3.19 0.33 -1.50
CA VAL A 34 2.01 -0.15 -2.25
C VAL A 34 0.93 -0.57 -1.28
N TRP A 35 -0.18 0.13 -1.29
CA TRP A 35 -1.37 -0.16 -0.49
C TRP A 35 -2.54 -0.49 -1.41
N HIS A 36 -3.41 -1.42 -1.01
CA HIS A 36 -4.53 -1.87 -1.83
C HIS A 36 -5.85 -1.72 -1.06
N ALA A 37 -6.60 -0.68 -1.40
CA ALA A 37 -7.87 -0.33 -0.78
C ALA A 37 -8.98 -1.31 -1.19
N GLU A 38 -9.79 -1.71 -0.22
CA GLU A 38 -10.97 -2.56 -0.43
C GLU A 38 -12.19 -1.73 -0.82
N THR A 39 -12.43 -0.63 -0.09
CA THR A 39 -13.64 0.17 -0.15
C THR A 39 -13.36 1.62 -0.53
N ALA A 40 -14.40 2.36 -0.85
CA ALA A 40 -14.30 3.81 -1.05
C ALA A 40 -13.86 4.53 0.23
N GLN A 41 -14.22 4.02 1.42
CA GLN A 41 -13.78 4.57 2.70
C GLN A 41 -12.27 4.34 2.90
N ASP A 42 -11.77 3.10 2.70
CA ASP A 42 -10.33 2.83 2.74
C ASP A 42 -9.58 3.78 1.81
N PHE A 43 -10.10 3.94 0.58
CA PHE A 43 -9.47 4.78 -0.42
C PHE A 43 -9.39 6.26 0.01
N TYR A 44 -10.48 6.79 0.55
CA TYR A 44 -10.53 8.16 1.04
C TYR A 44 -9.57 8.38 2.23
N ASP A 45 -9.65 7.53 3.23
CA ASP A 45 -8.82 7.65 4.44
C ASP A 45 -7.33 7.46 4.13
N TRP A 46 -7.02 6.48 3.28
CA TRP A 46 -5.63 6.13 2.99
C TRP A 46 -4.94 7.13 2.06
N ILE A 47 -5.67 7.98 1.33
CA ILE A 47 -5.07 9.14 0.67
C ILE A 47 -4.42 10.06 1.71
N LEU A 48 -5.12 10.38 2.79
CA LEU A 48 -4.61 11.24 3.85
C LEU A 48 -3.48 10.55 4.64
N MET A 49 -3.71 9.33 5.07
CA MET A 49 -2.75 8.53 5.83
C MET A 49 -1.47 8.24 5.03
N GLY A 50 -1.59 8.08 3.72
CA GLY A 50 -0.47 7.84 2.83
C GLY A 50 0.53 9.00 2.79
N TYR A 51 0.06 10.24 2.82
CA TYR A 51 0.94 11.40 2.96
C TYR A 51 1.66 11.39 4.31
N MET A 52 0.97 11.03 5.39
CA MET A 52 1.58 10.97 6.71
C MET A 52 2.73 9.98 6.78
N VAL A 53 2.60 8.83 6.11
CA VAL A 53 3.64 7.79 6.08
C VAL A 53 4.75 8.14 5.09
N SER A 54 4.39 8.54 3.88
CA SER A 54 5.38 8.76 2.82
C SER A 54 6.26 9.99 3.06
N GLU A 55 5.77 10.98 3.78
CA GLU A 55 6.52 12.19 4.13
C GLU A 55 7.35 12.09 5.42
N GLU A 56 7.29 10.96 6.13
CA GLU A 56 8.21 10.74 7.23
C GLU A 56 9.67 10.82 6.75
N PRO A 57 10.54 11.62 7.43
CA PRO A 57 11.93 11.85 6.97
C PRO A 57 12.76 10.57 6.81
N GLU A 58 12.45 9.54 7.58
CA GLU A 58 13.14 8.25 7.51
C GLU A 58 12.55 7.30 6.46
N VAL A 59 11.40 7.63 5.89
CA VAL A 59 10.73 6.87 4.82
C VAL A 59 10.97 7.54 3.48
N HIS A 60 10.40 8.70 3.29
CA HIS A 60 10.51 9.57 2.12
C HIS A 60 10.41 8.82 0.77
N LEU A 61 9.48 7.88 0.69
CA LEU A 61 9.18 7.10 -0.51
C LEU A 61 7.86 7.52 -1.14
N PRO A 62 7.74 7.46 -2.46
CA PRO A 62 6.44 7.57 -3.10
C PRO A 62 5.54 6.40 -2.70
N LEU A 63 4.23 6.64 -2.70
CA LEU A 63 3.23 5.65 -2.37
C LEU A 63 2.28 5.46 -3.55
N ALA A 64 2.02 4.22 -3.92
CA ALA A 64 0.95 3.82 -4.82
C ALA A 64 -0.24 3.34 -3.99
N LEU A 65 -1.32 4.10 -4.02
CA LEU A 65 -2.60 3.69 -3.48
C LEU A 65 -3.43 3.06 -4.61
N CYS A 66 -3.55 1.76 -4.54
CA CYS A 66 -4.27 0.95 -5.53
C CYS A 66 -5.73 0.77 -5.12
N CYS A 67 -6.62 0.82 -6.09
CA CYS A 67 -8.02 0.47 -5.93
C CYS A 67 -8.53 -0.25 -7.18
N ASP A 68 -9.43 -1.20 -7.00
CA ASP A 68 -9.93 -2.00 -8.11
C ASP A 68 -10.81 -1.17 -9.04
N GLY A 69 -10.49 -1.23 -10.32
CA GLY A 69 -11.29 -0.65 -11.38
C GLY A 69 -12.70 -1.21 -11.38
N PHE A 70 -13.67 -0.42 -11.80
CA PHE A 70 -15.08 -0.72 -11.79
C PHE A 70 -15.70 -0.79 -10.39
N PHE A 71 -15.20 -1.60 -9.46
CA PHE A 71 -15.79 -1.79 -8.13
C PHE A 71 -15.66 -0.58 -7.23
N VAL A 72 -14.47 -0.02 -7.08
CA VAL A 72 -14.26 1.18 -6.26
C VAL A 72 -14.42 2.45 -7.08
N THR A 73 -13.98 2.43 -8.36
CA THR A 73 -13.87 3.64 -9.19
C THR A 73 -15.18 4.08 -9.85
N HIS A 74 -16.17 3.20 -10.00
CA HIS A 74 -17.43 3.49 -10.70
C HIS A 74 -18.66 3.34 -9.82
N THR A 75 -18.51 2.87 -8.59
CA THR A 75 -19.60 2.73 -7.62
C THR A 75 -19.78 4.04 -6.86
N LYS A 76 -21.00 4.36 -6.51
CA LYS A 76 -21.31 5.41 -5.55
C LYS A 76 -21.45 4.80 -4.17
N ASP A 77 -20.67 5.28 -3.25
CA ASP A 77 -20.70 4.83 -1.87
C ASP A 77 -20.75 6.04 -0.91
N VAL A 78 -21.17 5.78 0.31
CA VAL A 78 -21.17 6.77 1.37
C VAL A 78 -19.87 6.66 2.13
N VAL A 79 -19.16 7.78 2.26
CA VAL A 79 -17.92 7.85 3.04
C VAL A 79 -18.10 8.84 4.19
N ASP A 80 -17.55 8.49 5.33
CA ASP A 80 -17.45 9.38 6.49
C ASP A 80 -16.26 10.31 6.28
N LEU A 81 -16.51 11.62 6.27
CA LEU A 81 -15.46 12.60 6.05
C LEU A 81 -14.70 12.88 7.34
N THR A 82 -13.43 12.59 7.33
CA THR A 82 -12.52 12.99 8.40
C THR A 82 -12.10 14.44 8.21
N PRO A 83 -12.20 15.32 9.23
CA PRO A 83 -11.72 16.67 9.14
C PRO A 83 -10.22 16.72 8.81
N THR A 84 -9.88 17.35 7.69
CA THR A 84 -8.49 17.37 7.16
C THR A 84 -7.52 18.13 8.05
N ASP A 85 -7.99 19.11 8.81
CA ASP A 85 -7.22 19.87 9.79
C ASP A 85 -6.75 19.04 10.99
N MET A 86 -7.41 17.90 11.24
CA MET A 86 -7.02 16.94 12.28
C MET A 86 -5.96 15.93 11.82
N CYS A 87 -5.75 15.78 10.51
CA CYS A 87 -4.96 14.69 9.96
C CYS A 87 -3.60 15.13 9.43
N LEU A 88 -3.50 16.34 8.89
CA LEU A 88 -2.27 16.79 8.24
C LEU A 88 -1.52 17.77 9.13
N PRO A 89 -0.24 17.50 9.49
CA PRO A 89 0.59 18.49 10.16
C PRO A 89 0.81 19.70 9.25
N PRO A 90 1.16 20.87 9.83
CA PRO A 90 1.58 22.01 9.05
C PRO A 90 2.73 21.61 8.08
N TYR A 91 2.64 22.10 6.86
CA TYR A 91 3.70 21.86 5.87
C TYR A 91 5.03 22.46 6.34
N ASP A 92 6.06 21.61 6.40
CA ASP A 92 7.43 22.04 6.70
C ASP A 92 8.34 21.61 5.53
N PRO A 93 8.75 22.56 4.66
CA PRO A 93 9.62 22.25 3.53
C PRO A 93 11.01 21.75 3.95
N TYR A 94 11.41 22.01 5.19
CA TYR A 94 12.71 21.60 5.73
C TYR A 94 12.69 20.21 6.37
N ARG A 95 11.52 19.61 6.51
CA ARG A 95 11.37 18.25 7.01
C ARG A 95 11.95 17.21 6.05
N SER A 96 11.88 17.47 4.75
CA SER A 96 12.41 16.55 3.74
C SER A 96 13.92 16.34 3.86
N PRO A 97 14.41 15.10 3.85
CA PRO A 97 15.84 14.79 3.85
C PRO A 97 16.54 15.07 2.51
N VAL A 98 15.76 15.21 1.42
CA VAL A 98 16.30 15.50 0.10
C VAL A 98 16.50 16.99 -0.12
N PRO A 99 17.46 17.37 -0.98
CA PRO A 99 17.67 18.76 -1.35
C PRO A 99 16.39 19.35 -1.96
N CYS A 100 15.97 20.48 -1.46
CA CYS A 100 14.86 21.19 -2.08
C CYS A 100 15.37 22.11 -3.19
N MET A 101 14.52 22.32 -4.20
CA MET A 101 14.83 23.20 -5.33
C MET A 101 14.61 24.69 -5.00
N ASP A 102 14.18 24.97 -3.77
CA ASP A 102 13.96 26.34 -3.31
C ASP A 102 15.30 27.03 -3.03
N MET A 103 15.44 28.24 -3.52
CA MET A 103 16.63 29.08 -3.31
C MET A 103 16.86 29.44 -1.84
N GLU A 104 15.82 29.35 -1.01
CA GLU A 104 15.89 29.58 0.44
C GLU A 104 16.30 28.33 1.22
N CYS A 105 16.43 27.17 0.55
CA CYS A 105 16.90 25.96 1.19
C CYS A 105 18.30 26.14 1.76
N PRO A 106 18.55 25.77 3.02
CA PRO A 106 19.89 25.84 3.58
C PRO A 106 20.90 25.11 2.70
N PRO A 107 22.03 25.73 2.36
CA PRO A 107 23.07 25.11 1.50
C PRO A 107 23.53 23.73 1.99
N VAL A 108 23.42 23.49 3.29
CA VAL A 108 23.79 22.21 3.92
C VAL A 108 22.97 21.04 3.39
N ARG A 109 21.72 21.26 3.01
CA ARG A 109 20.89 20.19 2.41
C ARG A 109 21.28 19.88 0.99
N MET A 110 21.60 20.89 0.19
CA MET A 110 22.11 20.71 -1.18
C MET A 110 23.47 20.00 -1.22
N MET A 111 24.30 20.23 -0.22
CA MET A 111 25.65 19.66 -0.15
C MET A 111 25.70 18.28 0.55
N ARG A 112 24.65 17.91 1.27
CA ARG A 112 24.62 16.66 2.03
C ARG A 112 24.36 15.44 1.19
N ASP A 113 23.81 15.64 0.00
CA ASP A 113 23.62 14.55 -0.94
C ASP A 113 24.84 14.44 -1.87
N PRO A 114 25.77 13.51 -1.59
CA PRO A 114 26.91 13.27 -2.47
C PRO A 114 26.49 12.83 -3.87
N PHE A 115 25.22 12.57 -4.05
CA PHE A 115 24.61 12.08 -5.27
C PHE A 115 24.49 13.16 -6.34
N ILE A 116 24.10 14.37 -5.96
CA ILE A 116 23.99 15.50 -6.89
C ILE A 116 25.37 16.01 -7.30
N MET A 117 26.37 15.84 -6.43
CA MET A 117 27.72 16.41 -6.61
C MET A 117 28.73 15.44 -7.25
N LYS A 118 28.42 14.15 -7.33
CA LYS A 118 29.35 13.17 -7.88
C LYS A 118 28.91 12.68 -9.25
N SER A 119 29.77 12.93 -10.21
CA SER A 119 29.61 12.59 -11.63
C SER A 119 29.18 11.15 -11.89
N ASN A 120 28.70 10.89 -13.09
CA ASN A 120 28.25 9.61 -13.68
C ASN A 120 29.11 8.37 -13.39
N TYR A 121 30.33 8.54 -12.86
CA TYR A 121 31.23 7.46 -12.53
C TYR A 121 30.75 6.62 -11.33
N ILE A 122 30.01 7.23 -10.40
CA ILE A 122 29.54 6.53 -9.18
C ILE A 122 28.12 5.94 -9.39
N SER A 123 27.49 6.21 -10.52
CA SER A 123 26.10 5.84 -10.75
C SER A 123 25.83 4.34 -10.62
N TYR A 124 26.77 3.49 -10.98
CA TYR A 124 26.58 2.05 -10.89
C TYR A 124 26.70 1.50 -9.45
N ALA A 125 27.69 1.93 -8.71
CA ALA A 125 27.85 1.51 -7.30
C ALA A 125 26.76 2.13 -6.40
N THR A 126 26.35 3.37 -6.72
CA THR A 126 25.25 4.04 -6.02
C THR A 126 23.89 3.45 -6.36
N HIS A 127 23.69 2.86 -7.54
CA HIS A 127 22.43 2.24 -7.89
C HIS A 127 22.10 1.06 -6.98
N ALA A 128 23.05 0.20 -6.69
CA ALA A 128 22.86 -0.92 -5.75
C ALA A 128 22.59 -0.43 -4.31
N SER A 129 23.30 0.60 -3.85
CA SER A 129 23.05 1.19 -2.53
C SER A 129 21.72 1.93 -2.45
N TRP A 130 21.26 2.52 -3.55
CA TRP A 130 19.91 3.08 -3.65
C TRP A 130 18.83 2.02 -3.50
N GLN A 131 18.96 0.91 -4.18
CA GLN A 131 18.00 -0.18 -4.05
C GLN A 131 17.93 -0.68 -2.61
N GLN A 132 19.08 -0.88 -1.96
CA GLN A 132 19.14 -1.27 -0.56
C GLN A 132 18.47 -0.24 0.36
N GLU A 133 18.72 1.06 0.13
CA GLU A 133 18.12 2.12 0.93
C GLU A 133 16.61 2.23 0.70
N VAL A 134 16.12 2.05 -0.52
CA VAL A 134 14.69 2.01 -0.83
C VAL A 134 13.99 0.86 -0.10
N TRP A 135 14.63 -0.32 -0.08
CA TRP A 135 14.10 -1.46 0.69
C TRP A 135 14.10 -1.17 2.20
N ALA A 136 15.20 -0.63 2.71
CA ALA A 136 15.30 -0.28 4.12
C ALA A 136 14.30 0.82 4.52
N ALA A 137 14.05 1.80 3.66
CA ALA A 137 13.05 2.83 3.88
C ALA A 137 11.63 2.26 3.87
N ALA A 138 11.34 1.30 2.98
CA ALA A 138 10.05 0.59 2.98
C ALA A 138 9.84 -0.20 4.29
N GLU A 139 10.88 -0.84 4.81
CA GLU A 139 10.78 -1.50 6.11
C GLU A 139 10.62 -0.49 7.26
N ARG A 140 11.32 0.64 7.23
CA ARG A 140 11.10 1.71 8.23
C ARG A 140 9.68 2.27 8.19
N SER A 141 9.03 2.28 7.01
CA SER A 141 7.65 2.73 6.88
C SER A 141 6.66 1.85 7.66
N ARG A 142 7.02 0.60 7.93
CA ARG A 142 6.15 -0.39 8.58
C ARG A 142 5.53 0.12 9.87
N LYS A 143 6.34 0.68 10.78
CA LYS A 143 5.85 1.20 12.06
C LYS A 143 4.86 2.35 11.90
N HIS A 144 5.10 3.24 10.93
CA HIS A 144 4.20 4.36 10.64
C HIS A 144 2.91 3.86 9.98
N THR A 145 3.02 2.92 9.05
CA THR A 145 1.87 2.29 8.39
C THR A 145 0.99 1.57 9.40
N ILE A 146 1.58 0.80 10.33
CA ILE A 146 0.84 0.14 11.41
C ILE A 146 0.08 1.16 12.26
N ALA A 147 0.72 2.27 12.61
CA ALA A 147 0.11 3.30 13.42
C ALA A 147 -1.08 3.98 12.73
N TRP A 148 -0.98 4.25 11.42
CA TRP A 148 -2.03 4.93 10.67
C TRP A 148 -3.14 3.99 10.17
N LEU A 149 -2.80 2.80 9.68
CA LEU A 149 -3.77 1.84 9.16
C LEU A 149 -4.31 0.88 10.23
N ASN A 150 -3.91 1.03 11.48
CA ASN A 150 -4.22 0.06 12.53
C ASN A 150 -3.85 -1.37 12.11
N GLY A 151 -2.57 -1.59 11.79
CA GLY A 151 -2.03 -2.85 11.31
C GLY A 151 -1.89 -2.92 9.78
N LEU A 152 -1.04 -3.84 9.32
CA LEU A 152 -0.80 -4.08 7.88
C LEU A 152 -1.82 -5.07 7.28
N ILE A 153 -2.47 -5.83 8.14
CA ILE A 153 -3.56 -6.75 7.81
C ILE A 153 -4.76 -6.47 8.72
N GLU A 154 -5.89 -7.05 8.35
CA GLU A 154 -7.09 -7.15 9.18
C GLU A 154 -7.53 -8.61 9.17
N THR A 155 -8.03 -9.12 10.29
CA THR A 155 -8.34 -10.53 10.43
C THR A 155 -9.73 -10.75 10.99
N GLU A 156 -10.41 -11.77 10.49
CA GLU A 156 -11.71 -12.23 10.96
C GLU A 156 -11.66 -13.75 11.11
N ASP A 157 -11.99 -14.25 12.29
CA ASP A 157 -12.09 -15.68 12.62
C ASP A 157 -10.90 -16.55 12.15
N VAL A 158 -9.68 -16.13 12.49
CA VAL A 158 -8.43 -16.83 12.09
C VAL A 158 -8.24 -18.22 12.73
N ASP A 159 -9.09 -18.58 13.67
CA ASP A 159 -9.10 -19.95 14.25
C ASP A 159 -9.89 -20.95 13.42
N ALA A 160 -10.42 -20.54 12.25
CA ALA A 160 -11.08 -21.42 11.31
C ALA A 160 -10.06 -22.31 10.57
N ASP A 161 -10.47 -23.54 10.23
CA ASP A 161 -9.64 -24.47 9.46
C ASP A 161 -9.37 -24.00 8.01
N VAL A 162 -10.27 -23.19 7.47
CA VAL A 162 -10.19 -22.61 6.12
C VAL A 162 -10.11 -21.10 6.24
N LEU A 163 -9.11 -20.51 5.61
CA LEU A 163 -8.94 -19.07 5.55
C LEU A 163 -8.94 -18.56 4.12
N ILE A 164 -9.62 -17.45 3.89
CA ILE A 164 -9.46 -16.63 2.69
C ILE A 164 -8.43 -15.56 2.98
N VAL A 165 -7.37 -15.49 2.16
CA VAL A 165 -6.31 -14.47 2.29
C VAL A 165 -6.30 -13.66 0.99
N THR A 166 -6.61 -12.38 1.06
CA THR A 166 -6.73 -11.55 -0.14
C THR A 166 -6.62 -10.05 0.14
N SER A 167 -6.65 -9.24 -0.90
CA SER A 167 -6.58 -7.77 -0.84
C SER A 167 -7.59 -7.12 -1.80
N GLY A 168 -7.79 -5.81 -1.66
CA GLY A 168 -8.69 -5.05 -2.51
C GLY A 168 -10.15 -5.52 -2.39
N THR A 169 -10.95 -5.38 -3.44
CA THR A 169 -12.38 -5.72 -3.42
C THR A 169 -12.67 -7.22 -3.31
N ALA A 170 -11.68 -8.08 -3.57
CA ALA A 170 -11.84 -9.52 -3.32
C ALA A 170 -12.09 -9.82 -1.83
N VAL A 171 -11.70 -8.91 -0.93
CA VAL A 171 -12.01 -9.00 0.51
C VAL A 171 -13.52 -8.92 0.75
N SER A 172 -14.19 -7.92 0.18
CA SER A 172 -15.65 -7.78 0.31
C SER A 172 -16.40 -8.99 -0.25
N GLN A 173 -15.92 -9.56 -1.36
CA GLN A 173 -16.47 -10.78 -1.93
C GLN A 173 -16.22 -12.00 -1.03
N GLY A 174 -15.04 -12.06 -0.41
CA GLY A 174 -14.70 -13.07 0.59
C GLY A 174 -15.64 -13.01 1.80
N ARG A 175 -15.92 -11.80 2.31
CA ARG A 175 -16.88 -11.62 3.42
C ARG A 175 -18.29 -12.12 3.06
N GLU A 176 -18.76 -11.83 1.84
CA GLU A 176 -20.06 -12.34 1.40
C GLU A 176 -20.05 -13.86 1.24
N ALA A 177 -18.99 -14.45 0.70
CA ALA A 177 -18.85 -15.89 0.62
C ALA A 177 -18.86 -16.55 2.03
N ILE A 178 -18.14 -15.97 3.00
CA ILE A 178 -18.14 -16.42 4.40
C ILE A 178 -19.56 -16.39 4.97
N ARG A 179 -20.29 -15.30 4.75
CA ARG A 179 -21.67 -15.17 5.22
C ARG A 179 -22.59 -16.27 4.64
N LEU A 180 -22.47 -16.55 3.35
CA LEU A 180 -23.24 -17.60 2.69
C LEU A 180 -22.88 -19.01 3.19
N LEU A 181 -21.59 -19.27 3.40
CA LEU A 181 -21.10 -20.54 3.93
C LEU A 181 -21.50 -20.78 5.39
N ALA A 182 -21.56 -19.71 6.18
CA ALA A 182 -22.05 -19.79 7.57
C ALA A 182 -23.51 -20.25 7.65
N ASP A 183 -24.36 -19.87 6.69
CA ASP A 183 -25.74 -20.35 6.59
C ASP A 183 -25.81 -21.88 6.33
N GLU A 184 -24.74 -22.45 5.75
CA GLU A 184 -24.56 -23.87 5.53
C GLU A 184 -23.83 -24.60 6.67
N GLY A 185 -23.45 -23.87 7.72
CA GLY A 185 -22.70 -24.40 8.87
C GLY A 185 -21.20 -24.58 8.60
N ILE A 186 -20.66 -24.00 7.54
CA ILE A 186 -19.25 -24.04 7.18
C ILE A 186 -18.55 -22.79 7.74
N ARG A 187 -17.56 -23.01 8.59
CA ARG A 187 -16.78 -21.95 9.21
C ARG A 187 -15.55 -21.61 8.36
N VAL A 188 -15.44 -20.37 7.94
CA VAL A 188 -14.31 -19.83 7.14
C VAL A 188 -13.89 -18.49 7.74
N GLY A 189 -12.61 -18.27 7.86
CA GLY A 189 -12.07 -16.98 8.31
C GLY A 189 -11.45 -16.17 7.17
N LEU A 190 -11.05 -14.93 7.48
CA LEU A 190 -10.53 -13.97 6.51
C LEU A 190 -9.26 -13.29 7.01
N VAL A 191 -8.31 -13.11 6.11
CA VAL A 191 -7.15 -12.24 6.28
C VAL A 191 -7.13 -11.23 5.14
N LYS A 192 -7.45 -9.97 5.45
CA LYS A 192 -7.34 -8.83 4.53
C LYS A 192 -5.92 -8.29 4.57
N ILE A 193 -5.24 -8.29 3.43
CA ILE A 193 -3.95 -7.65 3.25
C ILE A 193 -4.18 -6.20 2.83
N LYS A 194 -3.75 -5.24 3.66
CA LYS A 194 -3.87 -3.80 3.38
C LYS A 194 -2.69 -3.27 2.58
N THR A 195 -1.49 -3.82 2.85
CA THR A 195 -0.24 -3.36 2.25
C THR A 195 0.50 -4.49 1.55
N LEU A 196 1.00 -4.20 0.36
CA LEU A 196 1.82 -5.13 -0.41
C LEU A 196 3.31 -4.74 -0.36
N ARG A 197 3.58 -3.47 -0.02
CA ARG A 197 4.88 -2.97 0.40
C ARG A 197 4.66 -1.87 1.45
N PRO A 198 5.16 -2.03 2.69
CA PRO A 198 5.87 -3.19 3.21
C PRO A 198 5.01 -4.46 3.23
N TRP A 199 5.63 -5.62 2.96
CA TRP A 199 4.92 -6.90 2.96
C TRP A 199 4.70 -7.41 4.40
N PRO A 200 3.48 -7.77 4.80
CA PRO A 200 3.15 -8.21 6.16
C PRO A 200 3.44 -9.70 6.40
N GLU A 201 4.68 -10.13 6.15
CA GLU A 201 5.05 -11.56 6.17
C GLU A 201 4.76 -12.22 7.53
N GLU A 202 5.20 -11.60 8.60
CA GLU A 202 5.08 -12.18 9.95
C GLU A 202 3.63 -12.18 10.43
N GLU A 203 2.87 -11.13 10.10
CA GLU A 203 1.45 -11.03 10.43
C GLU A 203 0.63 -12.09 9.69
N ILE A 204 0.92 -12.32 8.41
CA ILE A 204 0.25 -13.36 7.60
C ILE A 204 0.60 -14.74 8.17
N LYS A 205 1.87 -15.03 8.43
CA LYS A 205 2.29 -16.31 9.02
C LYS A 205 1.59 -16.58 10.34
N GLU A 206 1.54 -15.57 11.22
CA GLU A 206 0.87 -15.71 12.52
C GLU A 206 -0.63 -15.93 12.36
N ALA A 207 -1.29 -15.17 11.48
CA ALA A 207 -2.73 -15.29 11.24
C ALA A 207 -3.12 -16.64 10.59
N THR A 208 -2.23 -17.24 9.80
CA THR A 208 -2.53 -18.47 9.05
C THR A 208 -1.98 -19.75 9.66
N LYS A 209 -1.28 -19.67 10.80
CA LYS A 209 -0.57 -20.81 11.39
C LYS A 209 -1.44 -22.02 11.77
N HIS A 210 -2.72 -21.81 12.02
CA HIS A 210 -3.67 -22.87 12.40
C HIS A 210 -4.51 -23.37 11.22
N ALA A 211 -4.50 -22.67 10.10
CA ALA A 211 -5.30 -23.05 8.94
C ALA A 211 -4.78 -24.34 8.30
N THR A 212 -5.71 -25.22 7.97
CA THR A 212 -5.43 -26.43 7.18
C THR A 212 -5.52 -26.15 5.68
N HIS A 213 -6.31 -25.15 5.30
CA HIS A 213 -6.52 -24.73 3.91
C HIS A 213 -6.48 -23.20 3.82
N ILE A 214 -5.77 -22.70 2.83
CA ILE A 214 -5.71 -21.27 2.50
C ILE A 214 -6.18 -21.11 1.07
N ILE A 215 -7.16 -20.22 0.88
CA ILE A 215 -7.69 -19.85 -0.43
C ILE A 215 -7.26 -18.41 -0.71
N VAL A 216 -6.61 -18.18 -1.84
CA VAL A 216 -6.12 -16.86 -2.25
C VAL A 216 -6.82 -16.45 -3.54
N PRO A 217 -7.99 -15.79 -3.46
CA PRO A 217 -8.64 -15.25 -4.64
C PRO A 217 -7.96 -13.97 -5.10
N GLU A 218 -7.70 -13.83 -6.39
CA GLU A 218 -7.12 -12.66 -7.02
C GLU A 218 -7.83 -12.33 -8.33
N PHE A 219 -7.95 -11.04 -8.64
CA PHE A 219 -8.34 -10.55 -9.95
C PHE A 219 -7.11 -10.43 -10.85
N ASN A 220 -6.52 -11.56 -11.19
CA ASN A 220 -5.31 -11.59 -11.99
C ASN A 220 -5.41 -12.65 -13.10
N VAL A 221 -4.84 -12.33 -14.25
CA VAL A 221 -4.87 -13.21 -15.44
C VAL A 221 -3.58 -14.02 -15.59
N ILE A 222 -2.58 -13.78 -14.74
CA ILE A 222 -1.25 -14.40 -14.82
C ILE A 222 -1.04 -15.36 -13.67
#